data_f6952510b1f041fa1be318346fb1950b
#
_entry.id   f6952510b1f041fa1be318346fb1950b
#
_cell.length_a   1.000
_cell.length_b   1.000
_cell.length_c   1.000
_cell.angle_alpha   90.00
_cell.angle_beta   90.00
_cell.angle_gamma   90.00
#
_symmetry.space_group_name_H-M   'P 1'
#
loop_
_entity.id
_entity.type
_entity.pdbx_description
1 polymer ?
#
loop_
_entity_poly.entity_id
_entity_poly.type
_entity_poly.pdbx_seq_one_letter_code
_entity_poly.pdbx_strand_id
1 'polypeptide(L)'
;LMVPCGSLEYYNSNLVGWSQYFVSIEEMCNVILTVTSSNDTMGTVLGSGEYEYGTNAILTAIPNEGFHFVNWNDGNTDNPRSIVLKNDTTFVATFELDSYTITVISANDSMGTVSGGGTYEHGTIITLTATPSPGYNFVSWNDGNTDNPRTITVTEDATYIANFADEDAQIYTITAMSANDSMGTVSGGGIYPEGTGVTLTATPVGNYLFVGWND
;
A
#
# COMPACT_ATOMS: atom_id res chain seq x y z
N LEU A 1 13.62 49.52 6.74
CA LEU A 1 13.44 49.19 8.17
C LEU A 1 12.78 47.81 8.28
N MET A 2 13.41 46.96 9.06
CA MET A 2 12.88 45.63 9.41
C MET A 2 12.05 45.75 10.70
N VAL A 3 10.86 45.20 10.72
CA VAL A 3 9.94 45.26 11.85
C VAL A 3 9.44 43.86 12.24
N PRO A 4 9.03 43.65 13.51
CA PRO A 4 8.50 42.36 13.94
C PRO A 4 7.23 41.94 13.16
N CYS A 5 7.03 40.65 13.07
CA CYS A 5 5.88 40.05 12.39
C CYS A 5 4.55 40.54 12.95
N GLY A 6 3.58 40.87 12.08
CA GLY A 6 2.26 41.38 12.45
C GLY A 6 2.26 42.86 12.87
N SER A 7 3.41 43.55 12.84
CA SER A 7 3.50 44.95 13.29
C SER A 7 3.50 45.97 12.14
N LEU A 8 3.51 45.54 10.90
CA LEU A 8 3.59 46.41 9.72
C LEU A 8 2.49 47.46 9.69
N GLU A 9 1.24 47.05 9.96
CA GLU A 9 0.08 48.00 9.99
C GLU A 9 0.26 49.07 11.09
N TYR A 10 0.77 48.67 12.27
CA TYR A 10 1.06 49.59 13.36
C TYR A 10 2.11 50.62 12.94
N TYR A 11 3.20 50.19 12.34
CA TYR A 11 4.24 51.08 11.89
C TYR A 11 3.81 51.98 10.74
N ASN A 12 3.09 51.44 9.78
CA ASN A 12 2.52 52.21 8.68
C ASN A 12 1.53 53.29 9.13
N SER A 13 0.73 53.01 10.16
CA SER A 13 -0.27 53.95 10.72
C SER A 13 0.37 55.02 11.64
N ASN A 14 1.45 54.67 12.34
CA ASN A 14 2.08 55.55 13.34
C ASN A 14 3.32 56.32 12.87
N LEU A 15 3.87 55.96 11.70
CA LEU A 15 5.03 56.64 11.10
C LEU A 15 4.65 57.64 10.02
N VAL A 16 3.44 58.21 10.10
CA VAL A 16 2.99 59.24 9.18
C VAL A 16 3.91 60.47 9.29
N GLY A 17 4.64 60.75 8.19
CA GLY A 17 5.65 61.81 8.13
C GLY A 17 7.11 61.35 8.17
N TRP A 18 7.35 60.09 8.51
CA TRP A 18 8.69 59.50 8.49
C TRP A 18 8.95 58.59 7.27
N SER A 19 7.90 58.23 6.52
CA SER A 19 8.01 57.35 5.34
C SER A 19 8.97 57.81 4.27
N GLN A 20 9.21 59.12 4.18
CA GLN A 20 10.19 59.71 3.24
C GLN A 20 11.66 59.35 3.56
N TYR A 21 11.92 58.85 4.78
CA TYR A 21 13.27 58.47 5.22
C TYR A 21 13.54 56.96 5.09
N PHE A 22 12.53 56.17 4.76
CA PHE A 22 12.65 54.71 4.58
C PHE A 22 12.38 54.33 3.15
N VAL A 23 13.26 53.59 2.54
CA VAL A 23 13.12 53.07 1.18
C VAL A 23 12.08 51.92 1.17
N SER A 24 12.03 51.13 2.22
CA SER A 24 11.05 50.09 2.44
C SER A 24 10.91 49.79 3.95
N ILE A 25 9.70 49.34 4.36
CA ILE A 25 9.49 48.73 5.65
C ILE A 25 9.10 47.28 5.34
N GLU A 26 9.91 46.35 5.78
CA GLU A 26 9.70 44.92 5.55
C GLU A 26 9.56 44.20 6.90
N GLU A 27 8.59 43.36 7.02
CA GLU A 27 8.46 42.47 8.17
C GLU A 27 9.45 41.31 8.04
N MET A 28 10.26 41.12 9.09
CA MET A 28 11.07 39.92 9.25
C MET A 28 10.22 38.87 9.97
N CYS A 29 9.55 38.07 9.20
CA CYS A 29 8.67 37.06 9.75
C CYS A 29 9.10 35.69 9.26
N ASN A 30 9.85 35.01 10.09
CA ASN A 30 10.00 33.58 9.93
C ASN A 30 9.04 32.86 10.88
N VAL A 31 8.45 31.80 10.38
CA VAL A 31 7.59 30.90 11.13
C VAL A 31 8.18 29.49 11.06
N ILE A 32 8.04 28.74 12.13
CA ILE A 32 8.55 27.38 12.22
C ILE A 32 7.41 26.40 11.91
N LEU A 33 7.62 25.61 10.86
CA LEU A 33 6.78 24.45 10.58
C LEU A 33 7.46 23.21 11.14
N THR A 34 6.78 22.54 12.06
CA THR A 34 7.18 21.23 12.59
C THR A 34 6.25 20.16 12.02
N VAL A 35 6.82 19.18 11.35
CA VAL A 35 6.07 18.01 10.83
C VAL A 35 6.68 16.77 11.44
N THR A 36 5.86 15.95 12.09
CA THR A 36 6.31 14.72 12.76
C THR A 36 5.42 13.54 12.38
N SER A 37 5.96 12.35 12.47
CA SER A 37 5.20 11.12 12.44
C SER A 37 4.66 10.80 13.84
N SER A 38 3.46 10.24 13.92
CA SER A 38 2.94 9.67 15.19
C SER A 38 3.73 8.44 15.63
N ASN A 39 4.33 7.75 14.65
CA ASN A 39 5.20 6.60 14.87
C ASN A 39 6.16 6.43 13.68
N ASP A 40 7.44 6.69 13.89
CA ASP A 40 8.47 6.65 12.84
C ASP A 40 8.71 5.24 12.25
N THR A 41 8.25 4.18 12.93
CA THR A 41 8.30 2.83 12.37
C THR A 41 7.22 2.58 11.32
N MET A 42 6.15 3.39 11.29
CA MET A 42 5.03 3.25 10.37
C MET A 42 5.16 4.15 9.14
N GLY A 43 5.95 5.22 9.23
CA GLY A 43 6.14 6.14 8.11
C GLY A 43 6.95 7.37 8.50
N THR A 44 7.44 8.07 7.48
CA THR A 44 8.24 9.29 7.62
C THR A 44 7.50 10.50 7.05
N VAL A 45 7.96 11.70 7.39
CA VAL A 45 7.33 12.94 6.94
C VAL A 45 8.35 13.93 6.41
N LEU A 46 7.91 14.81 5.51
CA LEU A 46 8.69 15.91 4.96
C LEU A 46 7.93 17.21 5.12
N GLY A 47 8.66 18.34 5.15
CA GLY A 47 8.09 19.68 5.17
C GLY A 47 8.46 20.52 6.40
N SER A 48 9.13 19.93 7.42
CA SER A 48 9.64 20.72 8.55
C SER A 48 10.69 21.72 8.11
N GLY A 49 10.66 22.90 8.73
CA GLY A 49 11.65 23.93 8.48
C GLY A 49 11.23 25.31 8.98
N GLU A 50 12.10 26.27 8.74
CA GLU A 50 11.86 27.68 8.92
C GLU A 50 11.48 28.31 7.58
N TYR A 51 10.38 29.05 7.55
CA TYR A 51 9.78 29.63 6.35
C TYR A 51 9.46 31.10 6.57
N GLU A 52 9.45 31.89 5.51
CA GLU A 52 8.91 33.25 5.55
C GLU A 52 7.40 33.24 5.80
N TYR A 53 6.92 34.21 6.53
CA TYR A 53 5.49 34.41 6.77
C TYR A 53 4.70 34.51 5.43
N GLY A 54 3.62 33.78 5.32
CA GLY A 54 2.79 33.73 4.12
C GLY A 54 3.27 32.74 3.05
N THR A 55 4.39 32.05 3.28
CA THR A 55 4.87 31.01 2.36
C THR A 55 3.88 29.86 2.28
N ASN A 56 3.73 29.31 1.10
CA ASN A 56 3.00 28.10 0.87
C ASN A 56 3.94 26.89 1.01
N ALA A 57 3.83 26.17 2.14
CA ALA A 57 4.62 24.98 2.42
C ALA A 57 3.90 23.70 2.02
N ILE A 58 4.65 22.67 1.66
CA ILE A 58 4.12 21.34 1.31
C ILE A 58 4.52 20.34 2.38
N LEU A 59 3.51 19.66 2.94
CA LEU A 59 3.66 18.54 3.85
C LEU A 59 3.52 17.24 3.06
N THR A 60 4.38 16.27 3.34
CA THR A 60 4.27 14.94 2.73
C THR A 60 4.44 13.88 3.80
N ALA A 61 3.49 12.95 3.87
CA ALA A 61 3.57 11.74 4.67
C ALA A 61 3.93 10.57 3.75
N ILE A 62 4.94 9.79 4.12
CA ILE A 62 5.47 8.66 3.34
C ILE A 62 5.32 7.41 4.20
N PRO A 63 4.27 6.59 3.98
CA PRO A 63 4.11 5.33 4.69
C PRO A 63 5.25 4.37 4.40
N ASN A 64 5.64 3.57 5.38
CA ASN A 64 6.48 2.40 5.18
C ASN A 64 5.64 1.24 4.61
N GLU A 65 6.32 0.19 4.13
CA GLU A 65 5.66 -1.01 3.60
C GLU A 65 4.68 -1.60 4.62
N GLY A 66 3.47 -1.92 4.17
CA GLY A 66 2.39 -2.45 4.97
C GLY A 66 1.64 -1.42 5.81
N PHE A 67 1.87 -0.13 5.60
CA PHE A 67 1.15 0.94 6.27
C PHE A 67 0.57 1.93 5.26
N HIS A 68 -0.46 2.66 5.66
CA HIS A 68 -1.00 3.78 4.91
C HIS A 68 -1.11 5.04 5.78
N PHE A 69 -1.06 6.19 5.12
CA PHE A 69 -1.34 7.47 5.77
C PHE A 69 -2.84 7.61 5.99
N VAL A 70 -3.25 7.99 7.20
CA VAL A 70 -4.65 8.17 7.58
C VAL A 70 -5.03 9.65 7.50
N ASN A 71 -4.38 10.47 8.31
CA ASN A 71 -4.65 11.91 8.37
C ASN A 71 -3.54 12.68 9.08
N TRP A 72 -3.61 13.99 8.97
CA TRP A 72 -2.90 14.92 9.84
C TRP A 72 -3.69 15.11 11.14
N ASN A 73 -3.03 15.58 12.21
CA ASN A 73 -3.63 15.78 13.54
C ASN A 73 -4.83 16.74 13.57
N ASP A 74 -5.10 17.50 12.52
CA ASP A 74 -6.28 18.34 12.34
C ASP A 74 -7.42 17.66 11.55
N GLY A 75 -7.26 16.36 11.25
CA GLY A 75 -8.23 15.53 10.52
C GLY A 75 -8.18 15.66 9.00
N ASN A 76 -7.29 16.48 8.44
CA ASN A 76 -7.14 16.58 6.98
C ASN A 76 -6.44 15.34 6.41
N THR A 77 -6.92 14.84 5.27
CA THR A 77 -6.46 13.62 4.60
C THR A 77 -5.66 13.86 3.31
N ASP A 78 -5.46 15.13 2.93
CA ASP A 78 -4.67 15.43 1.74
C ASP A 78 -3.20 15.06 1.95
N ASN A 79 -2.61 14.35 1.00
CA ASN A 79 -1.20 13.98 0.99
C ASN A 79 -0.67 13.87 -0.45
N PRO A 80 0.26 14.72 -0.91
CA PRO A 80 0.83 15.85 -0.17
C PRO A 80 -0.19 16.96 0.09
N ARG A 81 0.01 17.70 1.20
CA ARG A 81 -0.83 18.81 1.61
C ARG A 81 -0.11 20.14 1.47
N SER A 82 -0.81 21.16 0.96
CA SER A 82 -0.32 22.53 0.84
C SER A 82 -0.96 23.43 1.89
N ILE A 83 -0.16 24.22 2.61
CA ILE A 83 -0.61 25.14 3.66
C ILE A 83 0.08 26.49 3.55
N VAL A 84 -0.64 27.56 3.89
CA VAL A 84 -0.06 28.91 4.01
C VAL A 84 0.35 29.16 5.46
N LEU A 85 1.63 29.43 5.70
CA LEU A 85 2.20 29.60 7.02
C LEU A 85 2.01 31.04 7.53
N LYS A 86 1.26 31.22 8.61
CA LYS A 86 1.06 32.51 9.27
C LYS A 86 1.50 32.52 10.72
N ASN A 87 1.80 31.37 11.32
CA ASN A 87 2.27 31.18 12.69
C ASN A 87 3.11 29.91 12.76
N ASP A 88 3.88 29.76 13.82
CA ASP A 88 4.49 28.49 14.19
C ASP A 88 3.40 27.43 14.29
N THR A 89 3.61 26.33 13.62
CA THR A 89 2.56 25.29 13.47
C THR A 89 3.20 23.91 13.51
N THR A 90 2.50 22.98 14.15
CA THR A 90 2.90 21.56 14.21
C THR A 90 1.84 20.69 13.55
N PHE A 91 2.29 19.84 12.64
CA PHE A 91 1.48 18.76 12.07
C PHE A 91 2.05 17.40 12.42
N VAL A 92 1.16 16.48 12.77
CA VAL A 92 1.49 15.09 13.07
C VAL A 92 0.76 14.21 12.07
N ALA A 93 1.51 13.40 11.32
CA ALA A 93 0.94 12.40 10.43
C ALA A 93 0.61 11.13 11.22
N THR A 94 -0.61 10.63 11.03
CA THR A 94 -1.07 9.35 11.56
C THR A 94 -1.01 8.29 10.46
N PHE A 95 -0.46 7.14 10.79
CA PHE A 95 -0.38 5.98 9.92
C PHE A 95 -1.08 4.79 10.59
N GLU A 96 -1.65 3.91 9.78
CA GLU A 96 -2.25 2.64 10.23
C GLU A 96 -1.68 1.47 9.43
N LEU A 97 -1.71 0.29 10.04
CA LEU A 97 -1.30 -0.97 9.42
C LEU A 97 -2.36 -1.40 8.40
N ASP A 98 -1.91 -1.83 7.22
CA ASP A 98 -2.79 -2.33 6.18
C ASP A 98 -3.40 -3.68 6.56
N SER A 99 -4.61 -3.92 6.10
CA SER A 99 -5.30 -5.20 6.25
C SER A 99 -5.72 -5.73 4.89
N TYR A 100 -5.56 -7.04 4.70
CA TYR A 100 -5.85 -7.72 3.45
C TYR A 100 -6.80 -8.89 3.65
N THR A 101 -7.59 -9.17 2.64
CA THR A 101 -8.55 -10.27 2.64
C THR A 101 -7.97 -11.47 1.91
N ILE A 102 -7.83 -12.58 2.63
CA ILE A 102 -7.46 -13.87 2.07
C ILE A 102 -8.74 -14.68 1.86
N THR A 103 -9.07 -14.93 0.60
CA THR A 103 -10.19 -15.77 0.21
C THR A 103 -9.70 -17.19 -0.01
N VAL A 104 -10.31 -18.18 0.65
CA VAL A 104 -9.98 -19.61 0.47
C VAL A 104 -11.24 -20.33 0.08
N ILE A 105 -11.23 -21.00 -1.05
CA ILE A 105 -12.40 -21.71 -1.60
C ILE A 105 -12.01 -23.11 -2.05
N SER A 106 -12.96 -24.02 -1.97
CA SER A 106 -12.87 -25.34 -2.60
C SER A 106 -13.25 -25.23 -4.08
N ALA A 107 -12.52 -25.88 -4.96
CA ALA A 107 -12.92 -25.99 -6.37
C ALA A 107 -14.21 -26.80 -6.52
N ASN A 108 -14.48 -27.73 -5.58
CA ASN A 108 -15.71 -28.50 -5.50
C ASN A 108 -15.99 -28.90 -4.03
N ASP A 109 -16.98 -28.26 -3.43
CA ASP A 109 -17.34 -28.44 -2.02
C ASP A 109 -17.79 -29.89 -1.67
N SER A 110 -18.22 -30.70 -2.66
CA SER A 110 -18.49 -32.11 -2.44
C SER A 110 -17.23 -32.96 -2.28
N MET A 111 -16.11 -32.51 -2.80
CA MET A 111 -14.85 -33.24 -2.76
C MET A 111 -13.98 -32.86 -1.55
N GLY A 112 -14.22 -31.71 -0.92
CA GLY A 112 -13.47 -31.29 0.25
C GLY A 112 -13.79 -29.86 0.69
N THR A 113 -13.38 -29.53 1.89
CA THR A 113 -13.59 -28.24 2.53
C THR A 113 -12.26 -27.53 2.76
N VAL A 114 -12.30 -26.22 2.99
CA VAL A 114 -11.10 -25.39 3.21
C VAL A 114 -11.28 -24.49 4.42
N SER A 115 -10.15 -24.06 5.00
CA SER A 115 -10.11 -23.10 6.09
C SER A 115 -8.86 -22.20 6.00
N GLY A 116 -8.86 -21.11 6.78
CA GLY A 116 -7.75 -20.15 6.82
C GLY A 116 -8.04 -18.85 6.09
N GLY A 117 -9.21 -18.68 5.48
CA GLY A 117 -9.65 -17.40 4.90
C GLY A 117 -10.09 -16.41 5.97
N GLY A 118 -9.98 -15.12 5.65
CA GLY A 118 -10.34 -14.02 6.55
C GLY A 118 -9.63 -12.73 6.19
N THR A 119 -9.82 -11.69 7.00
CA THR A 119 -9.09 -10.43 6.91
C THR A 119 -8.00 -10.41 7.97
N TYR A 120 -6.77 -10.09 7.56
CA TYR A 120 -5.58 -10.14 8.38
C TYR A 120 -4.72 -8.90 8.16
N GLU A 121 -4.01 -8.46 9.19
CA GLU A 121 -3.03 -7.39 9.09
C GLU A 121 -1.82 -7.80 8.23
N HIS A 122 -1.20 -6.83 7.57
CA HIS A 122 0.04 -7.02 6.82
C HIS A 122 1.11 -7.71 7.66
N GLY A 123 1.80 -8.68 7.07
CA GLY A 123 2.84 -9.46 7.72
C GLY A 123 2.33 -10.60 8.61
N THR A 124 1.00 -10.76 8.77
CA THR A 124 0.43 -11.88 9.53
C THR A 124 0.75 -13.20 8.85
N ILE A 125 1.22 -14.18 9.63
CA ILE A 125 1.44 -15.54 9.15
C ILE A 125 0.20 -16.37 9.44
N ILE A 126 -0.42 -16.93 8.41
CA ILE A 126 -1.63 -17.75 8.51
C ILE A 126 -1.42 -19.14 7.92
N THR A 127 -2.29 -20.06 8.28
CA THR A 127 -2.28 -21.43 7.74
C THR A 127 -3.55 -21.70 6.96
N LEU A 128 -3.39 -22.11 5.71
CA LEU A 128 -4.47 -22.60 4.85
C LEU A 128 -4.54 -24.12 4.97
N THR A 129 -5.76 -24.66 5.11
CA THR A 129 -5.97 -26.11 5.20
C THR A 129 -7.05 -26.55 4.23
N ALA A 130 -6.76 -27.57 3.45
CA ALA A 130 -7.72 -28.27 2.62
C ALA A 130 -8.00 -29.63 3.24
N THR A 131 -9.28 -29.95 3.49
CA THR A 131 -9.70 -31.20 4.09
C THR A 131 -10.51 -32.00 3.07
N PRO A 132 -9.95 -33.07 2.47
CA PRO A 132 -10.67 -33.90 1.52
C PRO A 132 -11.87 -34.63 2.18
N SER A 133 -12.95 -34.77 1.43
CA SER A 133 -14.06 -35.68 1.77
C SER A 133 -13.63 -37.16 1.56
N PRO A 134 -14.32 -38.14 2.17
CA PRO A 134 -14.03 -39.57 1.93
C PRO A 134 -14.02 -39.92 0.44
N GLY A 135 -12.98 -40.64 -0.01
CA GLY A 135 -12.81 -41.04 -1.42
C GLY A 135 -12.16 -39.98 -2.31
N TYR A 136 -11.71 -38.85 -1.72
CA TYR A 136 -11.04 -37.79 -2.44
C TYR A 136 -9.68 -37.45 -1.81
N ASN A 137 -8.75 -36.90 -2.62
CA ASN A 137 -7.47 -36.40 -2.18
C ASN A 137 -7.34 -34.90 -2.53
N PHE A 138 -6.65 -34.15 -1.67
CA PHE A 138 -6.17 -32.82 -2.03
C PHE A 138 -5.03 -32.96 -3.07
N VAL A 139 -5.10 -32.20 -4.15
CA VAL A 139 -4.12 -32.25 -5.24
C VAL A 139 -3.17 -31.07 -5.15
N SER A 140 -3.69 -29.87 -5.19
CA SER A 140 -2.89 -28.64 -5.15
C SER A 140 -3.77 -27.42 -4.88
N TRP A 141 -3.13 -26.34 -4.52
CA TRP A 141 -3.71 -25.01 -4.61
C TRP A 141 -3.68 -24.51 -6.07
N ASN A 142 -4.44 -23.45 -6.39
CA ASN A 142 -4.54 -22.88 -7.74
C ASN A 142 -3.22 -22.31 -8.30
N ASP A 143 -2.21 -22.07 -7.45
CA ASP A 143 -0.85 -21.67 -7.82
C ASP A 143 0.10 -22.86 -8.02
N GLY A 144 -0.41 -24.08 -7.95
CA GLY A 144 0.34 -25.31 -8.10
C GLY A 144 1.06 -25.80 -6.85
N ASN A 145 0.98 -25.07 -5.73
CA ASN A 145 1.57 -25.54 -4.47
C ASN A 145 0.80 -26.73 -3.92
N THR A 146 1.52 -27.76 -3.43
CA THR A 146 0.97 -29.02 -2.92
C THR A 146 1.05 -29.18 -1.41
N ASP A 147 1.57 -28.18 -0.70
CA ASP A 147 1.63 -28.21 0.76
C ASP A 147 0.21 -28.11 1.35
N ASN A 148 -0.09 -29.02 2.28
CA ASN A 148 -1.34 -29.03 3.02
C ASN A 148 -1.13 -29.65 4.40
N PRO A 149 -1.24 -28.89 5.50
CA PRO A 149 -1.53 -27.44 5.55
C PRO A 149 -0.41 -26.59 4.96
N ARG A 150 -0.76 -25.43 4.39
CA ARG A 150 0.15 -24.45 3.79
C ARG A 150 0.23 -23.18 4.65
N THR A 151 1.43 -22.71 4.92
CA THR A 151 1.67 -21.44 5.61
C THR A 151 2.00 -20.34 4.61
N ILE A 152 1.36 -19.18 4.76
CA ILE A 152 1.60 -17.99 3.95
C ILE A 152 1.78 -16.76 4.83
N THR A 153 2.49 -15.75 4.32
CA THR A 153 2.54 -14.41 4.92
C THR A 153 1.61 -13.49 4.13
N VAL A 154 0.73 -12.78 4.83
CA VAL A 154 -0.26 -11.87 4.22
C VAL A 154 0.42 -10.54 3.88
N THR A 155 0.49 -10.22 2.59
CA THR A 155 1.07 -8.96 2.09
C THR A 155 0.15 -8.21 1.11
N GLU A 156 -0.90 -8.89 0.63
CA GLU A 156 -1.88 -8.37 -0.32
C GLU A 156 -3.16 -9.20 -0.28
N ASP A 157 -4.22 -8.72 -0.91
CA ASP A 157 -5.44 -9.51 -1.12
C ASP A 157 -5.13 -10.71 -2.02
N ALA A 158 -5.53 -11.91 -1.61
CA ALA A 158 -5.27 -13.12 -2.37
C ALA A 158 -6.42 -14.12 -2.33
N THR A 159 -6.53 -14.92 -3.40
CA THR A 159 -7.49 -16.03 -3.48
C THR A 159 -6.77 -17.34 -3.70
N TYR A 160 -7.01 -18.28 -2.81
CA TYR A 160 -6.50 -19.65 -2.87
C TYR A 160 -7.65 -20.62 -3.13
N ILE A 161 -7.50 -21.46 -4.16
CA ILE A 161 -8.48 -22.48 -4.54
C ILE A 161 -7.85 -23.84 -4.33
N ALA A 162 -8.48 -24.67 -3.49
CA ALA A 162 -8.05 -26.05 -3.28
C ALA A 162 -8.65 -26.96 -4.35
N ASN A 163 -7.81 -27.66 -5.09
CA ASN A 163 -8.19 -28.66 -6.07
C ASN A 163 -8.16 -30.05 -5.40
N PHE A 164 -9.25 -30.80 -5.60
CA PHE A 164 -9.39 -32.17 -5.12
C PHE A 164 -9.62 -33.11 -6.31
N ALA A 165 -9.29 -34.38 -6.14
CA ALA A 165 -9.56 -35.44 -7.11
C ALA A 165 -10.04 -36.69 -6.41
N ASP A 166 -10.75 -37.58 -7.15
CA ASP A 166 -11.02 -38.93 -6.70
C ASP A 166 -9.68 -39.62 -6.32
N GLU A 167 -9.70 -40.46 -5.32
CA GLU A 167 -8.49 -41.15 -4.83
C GLU A 167 -7.80 -41.96 -5.94
N ASP A 168 -8.53 -42.46 -6.90
CA ASP A 168 -8.05 -43.25 -8.05
C ASP A 168 -7.86 -42.41 -9.33
N ALA A 169 -8.05 -41.06 -9.29
CA ALA A 169 -7.97 -40.21 -10.47
C ALA A 169 -6.54 -40.09 -11.02
N GLN A 170 -6.41 -40.12 -12.35
CA GLN A 170 -5.16 -39.76 -13.02
C GLN A 170 -4.90 -38.25 -12.85
N ILE A 171 -3.70 -37.89 -12.43
CA ILE A 171 -3.29 -36.48 -12.30
C ILE A 171 -2.22 -36.13 -13.33
N TYR A 172 -2.24 -34.87 -13.79
CA TYR A 172 -1.32 -34.33 -14.80
C TYR A 172 -0.67 -33.05 -14.30
N THR A 173 0.57 -32.82 -14.73
CA THR A 173 1.30 -31.56 -14.45
C THR A 173 1.25 -30.65 -15.66
N ILE A 174 0.79 -29.41 -15.47
CA ILE A 174 0.87 -28.35 -16.46
C ILE A 174 2.02 -27.42 -16.05
N THR A 175 2.99 -27.28 -16.93
CA THR A 175 4.11 -26.34 -16.70
C THR A 175 3.87 -25.10 -17.55
N ALA A 176 3.72 -23.95 -16.88
CA ALA A 176 3.64 -22.64 -17.54
C ALA A 176 4.84 -21.81 -17.10
N MET A 177 5.63 -21.32 -18.06
CA MET A 177 6.83 -20.54 -17.78
C MET A 177 6.86 -19.30 -18.66
N SER A 178 7.38 -18.21 -18.13
CA SER A 178 7.73 -17.05 -18.94
C SER A 178 9.04 -17.34 -19.70
N ALA A 179 9.11 -16.96 -20.96
CA ALA A 179 10.36 -17.02 -21.71
C ALA A 179 11.42 -16.05 -21.14
N ASN A 180 10.98 -15.00 -20.44
CA ASN A 180 11.83 -14.06 -19.75
C ASN A 180 11.04 -13.36 -18.61
N ASP A 181 11.35 -13.70 -17.37
CA ASP A 181 10.63 -13.22 -16.19
C ASP A 181 10.74 -11.69 -15.96
N SER A 182 11.75 -11.04 -16.55
CA SER A 182 11.85 -9.58 -16.52
C SER A 182 10.83 -8.87 -17.43
N MET A 183 10.22 -9.59 -18.36
CA MET A 183 9.21 -9.06 -19.29
C MET A 183 7.76 -9.34 -18.86
N GLY A 184 7.57 -10.29 -17.97
CA GLY A 184 6.24 -10.67 -17.49
C GLY A 184 6.25 -11.96 -16.69
N THR A 185 5.17 -12.20 -15.99
CA THR A 185 4.94 -13.41 -15.20
C THR A 185 3.84 -14.27 -15.81
N VAL A 186 3.82 -15.54 -15.48
CA VAL A 186 2.75 -16.46 -15.85
C VAL A 186 2.19 -17.17 -14.63
N SER A 187 0.90 -17.51 -14.67
CA SER A 187 0.22 -18.30 -13.64
C SER A 187 -0.69 -19.35 -14.25
N GLY A 188 -1.17 -20.29 -13.43
CA GLY A 188 -2.02 -21.39 -13.83
C GLY A 188 -1.30 -22.70 -14.12
N GLY A 189 0.06 -22.74 -14.03
CA GLY A 189 0.80 -23.99 -13.96
C GLY A 189 0.52 -24.73 -12.64
N GLY A 190 0.57 -26.07 -12.65
CA GLY A 190 0.29 -26.86 -11.45
C GLY A 190 -0.01 -28.31 -11.74
N ILE A 191 -0.47 -29.03 -10.72
CA ILE A 191 -0.89 -30.42 -10.78
C ILE A 191 -2.42 -30.45 -10.74
N TYR A 192 -3.03 -31.12 -11.72
CA TYR A 192 -4.48 -31.13 -11.91
C TYR A 192 -4.99 -32.53 -12.21
N PRO A 193 -6.21 -32.89 -11.71
CA PRO A 193 -6.88 -34.10 -12.12
C PRO A 193 -7.23 -34.10 -13.61
N GLU A 194 -7.37 -35.28 -14.18
CA GLU A 194 -7.89 -35.46 -15.53
C GLU A 194 -9.23 -34.74 -15.74
N GLY A 195 -9.36 -34.04 -16.85
CA GLY A 195 -10.57 -33.30 -17.20
C GLY A 195 -10.72 -31.93 -16.53
N THR A 196 -9.75 -31.49 -15.70
CA THR A 196 -9.77 -30.15 -15.10
C THR A 196 -9.56 -29.07 -16.18
N GLY A 197 -10.48 -28.11 -16.27
CA GLY A 197 -10.29 -26.90 -17.07
C GLY A 197 -9.32 -25.93 -16.38
N VAL A 198 -8.16 -25.70 -16.97
CA VAL A 198 -7.13 -24.83 -16.41
C VAL A 198 -7.01 -23.53 -17.21
N THR A 199 -6.96 -22.39 -16.54
CA THR A 199 -6.70 -21.09 -17.15
C THR A 199 -5.25 -20.69 -16.93
N LEU A 200 -4.50 -20.51 -18.02
CA LEU A 200 -3.16 -19.93 -17.97
C LEU A 200 -3.27 -18.42 -18.18
N THR A 201 -2.59 -17.65 -17.35
CA THR A 201 -2.56 -16.20 -17.45
C THR A 201 -1.12 -15.71 -17.61
N ALA A 202 -0.90 -14.85 -18.61
CA ALA A 202 0.35 -14.13 -18.79
C ALA A 202 0.14 -12.66 -18.43
N THR A 203 0.97 -12.13 -17.54
CA THR A 203 0.90 -10.72 -17.07
C THR A 203 2.18 -10.00 -17.49
N PRO A 204 2.13 -9.15 -18.55
CA PRO A 204 3.27 -8.36 -18.96
C PRO A 204 3.67 -7.30 -17.89
N VAL A 205 4.95 -6.96 -17.83
CA VAL A 205 5.50 -5.92 -16.95
C VAL A 205 5.88 -4.69 -17.79
N GLY A 206 5.56 -3.49 -17.29
CA GLY A 206 5.91 -2.22 -17.93
C GLY A 206 5.29 -2.05 -19.32
N ASN A 207 6.12 -1.83 -20.35
CA ASN A 207 5.68 -1.60 -21.73
C ASN A 207 5.73 -2.88 -22.60
N TYR A 208 5.93 -4.06 -22.01
CA TYR A 208 5.93 -5.31 -22.74
C TYR A 208 4.50 -5.76 -23.06
N LEU A 209 4.35 -6.58 -24.11
CA LEU A 209 3.08 -7.15 -24.52
C LEU A 209 3.20 -8.68 -24.56
N PHE A 210 2.15 -9.35 -24.15
CA PHE A 210 2.03 -10.79 -24.36
C PHE A 210 1.82 -11.08 -25.85
N VAL A 211 2.65 -11.93 -26.43
CA VAL A 211 2.62 -12.26 -27.88
C VAL A 211 1.87 -13.56 -28.15
N GLY A 212 1.98 -14.53 -27.27
CA GLY A 212 1.32 -15.82 -27.39
C GLY A 212 1.98 -16.91 -26.54
N TRP A 213 1.29 -18.05 -26.48
CA TRP A 213 1.83 -19.31 -25.94
C TRP A 213 2.56 -20.06 -27.07
N ASN A 214 3.50 -20.93 -26.74
CA ASN A 214 4.31 -21.72 -27.65
C ASN A 214 4.07 -23.22 -27.53
N ASP A 215 2.84 -23.61 -27.27
CA ASP A 215 2.35 -25.00 -27.21
C ASP A 215 2.34 -25.71 -28.57
#